data_3a4a677ef5a1a95aa2be962e6712e63d
#
_entry.id   3a4a677ef5a1a95aa2be962e6712e63d
#
_cell.length_a   1.000
_cell.length_b   1.000
_cell.length_c   1.000
_cell.angle_alpha   90.00
_cell.angle_beta   90.00
_cell.angle_gamma   90.00
#
_symmetry.space_group_name_H-M   'P 1'
#
loop_
_entity.id
_entity.type
_entity.pdbx_description
1 polymer ?
#
loop_
_entity_poly.entity_id
_entity_poly.type
_entity_poly.pdbx_seq_one_letter_code
_entity_poly.pdbx_strand_id
1 'polypeptide(L)'
;PRLKKLLPQQCTTEILAGEAALAWVASHSDCDTVMAAIVGAAGLLPTLAAIKAKKQVLLANKEALVMAGPLFIEEAQRAQTTLIPVDSEHNAIFQCLHGQVAPGSTCKSLAKIILTASGGALRHKPLEQLPATTPAQACQHPNWRMGRKISVDSATLMNKGFEVIEAYFLFGLTLEQIEVVLHPQSIVHSLVEYLDGSLLAQLGSPDMRIPISHALGFPERISNSAATLDLLKVARLDFLAIDEKRYPCLSLAYQALRIGGTATTILNAANEIAVQAFLDGKIYFTDIAKLNQDVLEKIHSRPVSNLSIILEDDSLAREIAKEMILKHYSASETKIVRRESVIH
;
A
#
# COMPACT_ATOMS: atom_id res chain seq x y z
N PRO A 1 -21.73 -10.16 -19.39
CA PRO A 1 -22.92 -9.70 -20.18
C PRO A 1 -22.89 -8.19 -20.45
N ARG A 2 -22.46 -7.34 -19.46
CA ARG A 2 -22.50 -5.88 -19.59
C ARG A 2 -21.50 -5.36 -20.61
N LEU A 3 -20.25 -5.84 -20.57
CA LEU A 3 -19.19 -5.46 -21.51
C LEU A 3 -19.56 -5.86 -22.95
N LYS A 4 -20.13 -7.06 -23.14
CA LYS A 4 -20.57 -7.55 -24.46
C LYS A 4 -21.56 -6.60 -25.13
N LYS A 5 -22.40 -5.91 -24.35
CA LYS A 5 -23.40 -4.93 -24.87
C LYS A 5 -22.77 -3.59 -25.24
N LEU A 6 -21.58 -3.27 -24.75
CA LEU A 6 -20.87 -2.01 -25.00
C LEU A 6 -19.93 -2.10 -26.23
N LEU A 7 -19.60 -3.30 -26.66
CA LEU A 7 -18.74 -3.51 -27.82
C LEU A 7 -19.54 -3.43 -29.14
N PRO A 8 -18.91 -2.90 -30.21
CA PRO A 8 -19.49 -2.92 -31.54
C PRO A 8 -19.88 -4.34 -31.98
N GLN A 9 -20.95 -4.49 -32.76
CA GLN A 9 -21.41 -5.81 -33.23
C GLN A 9 -20.36 -6.59 -34.02
N GLN A 10 -19.43 -5.90 -34.66
CA GLN A 10 -18.32 -6.47 -35.43
C GLN A 10 -17.06 -6.77 -34.61
N CYS A 11 -17.10 -6.56 -33.28
CA CYS A 11 -15.95 -6.80 -32.40
C CYS A 11 -15.69 -8.29 -32.26
N THR A 12 -14.50 -8.73 -32.65
CA THR A 12 -14.03 -10.11 -32.53
C THR A 12 -13.26 -10.37 -31.23
N THR A 13 -13.12 -9.33 -30.37
CA THR A 13 -12.41 -9.46 -29.12
C THR A 13 -13.09 -10.48 -28.20
N GLU A 14 -12.33 -11.46 -27.76
CA GLU A 14 -12.78 -12.44 -26.78
C GLU A 14 -13.02 -11.77 -25.43
N ILE A 15 -14.13 -12.08 -24.79
CA ILE A 15 -14.50 -11.57 -23.48
C ILE A 15 -14.49 -12.70 -22.47
N LEU A 16 -13.56 -12.62 -21.54
CA LEU A 16 -13.41 -13.55 -20.43
C LEU A 16 -13.94 -12.93 -19.13
N ALA A 17 -14.25 -13.75 -18.15
CA ALA A 17 -14.73 -13.31 -16.83
C ALA A 17 -14.26 -14.26 -15.72
N GLY A 18 -14.14 -13.72 -14.50
CA GLY A 18 -13.72 -14.45 -13.32
C GLY A 18 -12.20 -14.38 -13.06
N GLU A 19 -11.78 -14.90 -11.91
CA GLU A 19 -10.38 -14.81 -11.45
C GLU A 19 -9.41 -15.53 -12.37
N ALA A 20 -9.79 -16.71 -12.89
CA ALA A 20 -8.96 -17.45 -13.84
C ALA A 20 -8.71 -16.65 -15.12
N ALA A 21 -9.70 -15.86 -15.57
CA ALA A 21 -9.55 -15.00 -16.74
C ALA A 21 -8.54 -13.86 -16.50
N LEU A 22 -8.50 -13.29 -15.30
CA LEU A 22 -7.53 -12.26 -14.95
C LEU A 22 -6.08 -12.81 -14.98
N ALA A 23 -5.87 -14.00 -14.42
CA ALA A 23 -4.57 -14.66 -14.46
C ALA A 23 -4.17 -15.02 -15.90
N TRP A 24 -5.11 -15.51 -16.70
CA TRP A 24 -4.88 -15.84 -18.11
C TRP A 24 -4.47 -14.60 -18.93
N VAL A 25 -5.20 -13.49 -18.80
CA VAL A 25 -4.89 -12.25 -19.52
C VAL A 25 -3.52 -11.70 -19.08
N ALA A 26 -3.22 -11.74 -17.78
CA ALA A 26 -1.93 -11.25 -17.24
C ALA A 26 -0.72 -12.09 -17.72
N SER A 27 -0.94 -13.35 -18.12
CA SER A 27 0.11 -14.24 -18.62
C SER A 27 0.11 -14.43 -20.14
N HIS A 28 -0.77 -13.71 -20.86
CA HIS A 28 -0.94 -13.91 -22.32
C HIS A 28 0.34 -13.66 -23.10
N SER A 29 0.59 -14.48 -24.16
CA SER A 29 1.83 -14.41 -24.96
C SER A 29 2.01 -13.06 -25.66
N ASP A 30 0.91 -12.42 -26.10
CA ASP A 30 0.93 -11.15 -26.83
C ASP A 30 1.14 -9.92 -25.93
N CYS A 31 1.42 -10.14 -24.65
CA CYS A 31 1.65 -9.09 -23.67
C CYS A 31 3.06 -9.21 -23.09
N ASP A 32 3.88 -8.16 -23.17
CA ASP A 32 5.23 -8.11 -22.61
C ASP A 32 5.25 -7.46 -21.23
N THR A 33 4.32 -6.53 -20.98
CA THR A 33 4.25 -5.72 -19.76
C THR A 33 2.86 -5.77 -19.15
N VAL A 34 2.78 -5.92 -17.83
CA VAL A 34 1.54 -5.94 -17.07
C VAL A 34 1.53 -4.84 -16.02
N MET A 35 0.55 -3.93 -16.10
CA MET A 35 0.24 -2.98 -15.02
C MET A 35 -0.61 -3.69 -13.96
N ALA A 36 0.01 -4.07 -12.85
CA ALA A 36 -0.63 -4.73 -11.72
C ALA A 36 -1.30 -3.70 -10.80
N ALA A 37 -2.53 -3.28 -11.13
CA ALA A 37 -3.25 -2.20 -10.46
C ALA A 37 -4.63 -2.62 -9.89
N ILE A 38 -4.92 -3.91 -9.80
CA ILE A 38 -6.13 -4.41 -9.15
C ILE A 38 -5.96 -4.25 -7.64
N VAL A 39 -6.85 -3.51 -6.99
CA VAL A 39 -6.77 -3.15 -5.56
C VAL A 39 -7.03 -4.37 -4.66
N GLY A 40 -6.28 -4.47 -3.56
CA GLY A 40 -6.45 -5.48 -2.52
C GLY A 40 -6.00 -6.89 -2.94
N ALA A 41 -6.44 -7.90 -2.20
CA ALA A 41 -6.06 -9.31 -2.39
C ALA A 41 -6.38 -9.87 -3.78
N ALA A 42 -7.39 -9.31 -4.47
CA ALA A 42 -7.80 -9.75 -5.82
C ALA A 42 -6.71 -9.59 -6.89
N GLY A 43 -5.73 -8.71 -6.66
CA GLY A 43 -4.59 -8.51 -7.56
C GLY A 43 -3.48 -9.56 -7.41
N LEU A 44 -3.50 -10.38 -6.35
CA LEU A 44 -2.44 -11.33 -6.03
C LEU A 44 -2.22 -12.37 -7.13
N LEU A 45 -3.27 -13.10 -7.51
CA LEU A 45 -3.19 -14.19 -8.49
C LEU A 45 -2.77 -13.73 -9.89
N PRO A 46 -3.39 -12.67 -10.48
CA PRO A 46 -2.98 -12.19 -11.79
C PRO A 46 -1.56 -11.64 -11.80
N THR A 47 -1.09 -10.98 -10.73
CA THR A 47 0.29 -10.49 -10.65
C THR A 47 1.29 -11.65 -10.60
N LEU A 48 1.03 -12.69 -9.80
CA LEU A 48 1.87 -13.89 -9.78
C LEU A 48 1.88 -14.62 -11.14
N ALA A 49 0.75 -14.65 -11.84
CA ALA A 49 0.67 -15.24 -13.18
C ALA A 49 1.56 -14.47 -14.18
N ALA A 50 1.55 -13.13 -14.12
CA ALA A 50 2.42 -12.28 -14.93
C ALA A 50 3.91 -12.54 -14.65
N ILE A 51 4.31 -12.60 -13.37
CA ILE A 51 5.68 -12.90 -12.95
C ILE A 51 6.12 -14.25 -13.48
N LYS A 52 5.33 -15.32 -13.27
CA LYS A 52 5.62 -16.67 -13.75
C LYS A 52 5.74 -16.75 -15.28
N ALA A 53 4.97 -15.94 -15.99
CA ALA A 53 5.04 -15.80 -17.44
C ALA A 53 6.18 -14.87 -17.92
N LYS A 54 7.08 -14.45 -17.03
CA LYS A 54 8.24 -13.59 -17.31
C LYS A 54 7.88 -12.22 -17.92
N LYS A 55 6.71 -11.67 -17.54
CA LYS A 55 6.30 -10.34 -17.99
C LYS A 55 7.01 -9.28 -17.15
N GLN A 56 7.34 -8.13 -17.75
CA GLN A 56 7.67 -6.95 -16.97
C GLN A 56 6.43 -6.54 -16.16
N VAL A 57 6.57 -6.40 -14.85
CA VAL A 57 5.45 -6.05 -13.97
C VAL A 57 5.62 -4.64 -13.43
N LEU A 58 4.68 -3.76 -13.76
CA LEU A 58 4.56 -2.42 -13.19
C LEU A 58 3.64 -2.54 -11.96
N LEU A 59 4.24 -2.55 -10.77
CA LEU A 59 3.56 -2.92 -9.52
C LEU A 59 2.93 -1.68 -8.87
N ALA A 60 1.63 -1.53 -9.02
CA ALA A 60 0.83 -0.50 -8.37
C ALA A 60 -0.01 -1.05 -7.20
N ASN A 61 -0.26 -2.37 -7.15
CA ASN A 61 -0.95 -3.03 -6.06
C ASN A 61 0.05 -3.47 -4.98
N LYS A 62 0.23 -2.65 -3.96
CA LYS A 62 1.11 -2.97 -2.82
C LYS A 62 0.58 -4.13 -1.97
N GLU A 63 -0.74 -4.26 -1.83
CA GLU A 63 -1.34 -5.27 -0.97
C GLU A 63 -0.95 -6.69 -1.40
N ALA A 64 -0.82 -6.95 -2.69
CA ALA A 64 -0.36 -8.24 -3.19
C ALA A 64 1.06 -8.59 -2.70
N LEU A 65 1.98 -7.61 -2.70
CA LEU A 65 3.33 -7.80 -2.18
C LEU A 65 3.34 -7.87 -0.64
N VAL A 66 2.51 -7.07 0.05
CA VAL A 66 2.33 -7.15 1.51
C VAL A 66 1.88 -8.55 1.93
N MET A 67 0.93 -9.14 1.19
CA MET A 67 0.40 -10.48 1.50
C MET A 67 1.39 -11.60 1.20
N ALA A 68 2.08 -11.53 0.07
CA ALA A 68 2.84 -12.64 -0.49
C ALA A 68 4.30 -12.28 -0.80
N GLY A 69 4.89 -11.31 -0.09
CA GLY A 69 6.23 -10.78 -0.38
C GLY A 69 7.29 -11.82 -0.63
N PRO A 70 7.53 -12.80 0.28
CA PRO A 70 8.53 -13.84 0.06
C PRO A 70 8.30 -14.62 -1.23
N LEU A 71 7.04 -15.04 -1.50
CA LEU A 71 6.68 -15.81 -2.70
C LEU A 71 6.84 -14.98 -3.97
N PHE A 72 6.48 -13.68 -3.93
CA PHE A 72 6.64 -12.77 -5.06
C PHE A 72 8.10 -12.59 -5.45
N ILE A 73 8.95 -12.34 -4.45
CA ILE A 73 10.38 -12.11 -4.67
C ILE A 73 11.06 -13.38 -5.18
N GLU A 74 10.78 -14.53 -4.59
CA GLU A 74 11.30 -15.81 -5.05
C GLU A 74 10.91 -16.10 -6.50
N GLU A 75 9.64 -15.94 -6.85
CA GLU A 75 9.15 -16.14 -8.22
C GLU A 75 9.74 -15.13 -9.20
N ALA A 76 9.87 -13.85 -8.80
CA ALA A 76 10.46 -12.82 -9.65
C ALA A 76 11.95 -13.10 -9.94
N GLN A 77 12.70 -13.53 -8.93
CA GLN A 77 14.10 -13.93 -9.08
C GLN A 77 14.24 -15.17 -9.97
N ARG A 78 13.42 -16.19 -9.74
CA ARG A 78 13.40 -17.43 -10.55
C ARG A 78 13.05 -17.15 -12.01
N ALA A 79 12.08 -16.28 -12.24
CA ALA A 79 11.63 -15.90 -13.59
C ALA A 79 12.55 -14.86 -14.25
N GLN A 80 13.48 -14.26 -13.49
CA GLN A 80 14.29 -13.11 -13.91
C GLN A 80 13.40 -11.94 -14.39
N THR A 81 12.27 -11.73 -13.70
CA THR A 81 11.28 -10.73 -14.05
C THR A 81 11.63 -9.39 -13.43
N THR A 82 11.49 -8.32 -14.20
CA THR A 82 11.65 -6.95 -13.69
C THR A 82 10.36 -6.51 -13.00
N LEU A 83 10.46 -6.13 -11.72
CA LEU A 83 9.39 -5.48 -10.96
C LEU A 83 9.69 -4.00 -10.87
N ILE A 84 8.85 -3.17 -11.46
CA ILE A 84 8.99 -1.71 -11.42
C ILE A 84 7.89 -1.16 -10.52
N PRO A 85 8.21 -0.52 -9.39
CA PRO A 85 7.20 0.04 -8.51
C PRO A 85 6.53 1.26 -9.15
N VAL A 86 5.21 1.35 -8.97
CA VAL A 86 4.38 2.48 -9.40
C VAL A 86 3.95 3.33 -8.21
N ASP A 87 3.88 2.74 -7.01
CA ASP A 87 3.66 3.52 -5.78
C ASP A 87 4.71 4.63 -5.68
N SER A 88 4.27 5.87 -5.40
CA SER A 88 5.11 7.06 -5.59
C SER A 88 6.40 7.02 -4.78
N GLU A 89 6.33 6.53 -3.56
CA GLU A 89 7.47 6.43 -2.65
C GLU A 89 8.49 5.38 -3.12
N HIS A 90 8.00 4.21 -3.54
CA HIS A 90 8.87 3.13 -4.03
C HIS A 90 9.44 3.45 -5.41
N ASN A 91 8.66 4.09 -6.26
CA ASN A 91 9.14 4.60 -7.54
C ASN A 91 10.24 5.64 -7.34
N ALA A 92 10.11 6.51 -6.34
CA ALA A 92 11.14 7.48 -5.96
C ALA A 92 12.45 6.80 -5.52
N ILE A 93 12.36 5.76 -4.66
CA ILE A 93 13.51 4.96 -4.25
C ILE A 93 14.16 4.29 -5.48
N PHE A 94 13.35 3.66 -6.32
CA PHE A 94 13.82 3.00 -7.55
C PHE A 94 14.55 3.96 -8.47
N GLN A 95 14.06 5.20 -8.62
CA GLN A 95 14.74 6.26 -9.36
C GLN A 95 16.07 6.67 -8.72
N CYS A 96 16.10 6.86 -7.39
CA CYS A 96 17.31 7.20 -6.66
C CYS A 96 18.36 6.07 -6.69
N LEU A 97 17.94 4.82 -6.81
CA LEU A 97 18.81 3.65 -6.99
C LEU A 97 19.15 3.38 -8.47
N HIS A 98 18.85 4.34 -9.37
CA HIS A 98 19.11 4.27 -10.82
C HIS A 98 18.44 3.07 -11.52
N GLY A 99 17.38 2.49 -10.95
CA GLY A 99 16.66 1.36 -11.53
C GLY A 99 17.47 0.06 -11.60
N GLN A 100 18.61 -0.01 -10.93
CA GLN A 100 19.57 -1.12 -11.03
C GLN A 100 19.43 -2.16 -9.89
N VAL A 101 18.26 -2.26 -9.30
CA VAL A 101 18.02 -3.18 -8.18
C VAL A 101 17.14 -4.33 -8.64
N ALA A 102 17.70 -5.55 -8.62
CA ALA A 102 16.91 -6.76 -8.85
C ALA A 102 15.92 -6.95 -7.68
N PRO A 103 14.72 -7.53 -7.93
CA PRO A 103 13.74 -7.76 -6.89
C PRO A 103 14.33 -8.50 -5.68
N GLY A 104 14.10 -7.97 -4.48
CA GLY A 104 14.62 -8.54 -3.24
C GLY A 104 16.13 -8.46 -3.04
N SER A 105 16.83 -7.63 -3.83
CA SER A 105 18.27 -7.43 -3.70
C SER A 105 18.58 -6.03 -3.19
N THR A 106 19.52 -5.93 -2.25
CA THR A 106 19.97 -4.66 -1.69
C THR A 106 21.12 -4.07 -2.50
N CYS A 107 21.08 -2.77 -2.75
CA CYS A 107 22.22 -2.03 -3.26
C CYS A 107 23.34 -1.98 -2.21
N LYS A 108 24.55 -2.43 -2.56
CA LYS A 108 25.69 -2.52 -1.61
C LYS A 108 26.13 -1.19 -1.02
N SER A 109 25.91 -0.09 -1.74
CA SER A 109 26.24 1.28 -1.28
C SER A 109 25.12 1.93 -0.48
N LEU A 110 23.96 1.28 -0.31
CA LEU A 110 22.82 1.81 0.43
C LEU A 110 23.05 1.70 1.94
N ALA A 111 22.93 2.82 2.64
CA ALA A 111 22.88 2.85 4.11
C ALA A 111 21.43 2.63 4.58
N LYS A 112 20.49 3.46 4.13
CA LYS A 112 19.07 3.35 4.46
C LYS A 112 18.19 4.06 3.44
N ILE A 113 16.90 3.80 3.48
CA ILE A 113 15.86 4.57 2.80
C ILE A 113 15.03 5.37 3.80
N ILE A 114 14.48 6.49 3.37
CA ILE A 114 13.59 7.32 4.16
C ILE A 114 12.30 7.49 3.37
N LEU A 115 11.23 6.82 3.83
CA LEU A 115 9.89 6.96 3.30
C LEU A 115 9.23 8.22 3.87
N THR A 116 8.70 9.08 3.02
CA THR A 116 7.96 10.26 3.46
C THR A 116 6.47 9.97 3.57
N ALA A 117 5.80 10.59 4.52
CA ALA A 117 4.36 10.47 4.74
C ALA A 117 3.71 11.85 4.90
N SER A 118 2.55 12.09 4.31
CA SER A 118 1.80 13.34 4.51
C SER A 118 1.29 13.52 5.94
N GLY A 119 1.11 12.41 6.68
CA GLY A 119 0.44 12.37 7.98
C GLY A 119 -1.08 12.29 7.88
N GLY A 120 -1.65 12.26 6.66
CA GLY A 120 -3.08 12.11 6.41
C GLY A 120 -3.93 13.31 6.88
N ALA A 121 -5.25 13.13 6.79
CA ALA A 121 -6.24 14.16 7.10
C ALA A 121 -6.26 14.60 8.58
N LEU A 122 -5.82 13.73 9.49
CA LEU A 122 -5.99 13.90 10.93
C LEU A 122 -4.71 14.34 11.65
N ARG A 123 -3.67 14.74 10.92
CA ARG A 123 -2.36 15.09 11.48
C ARG A 123 -2.41 16.15 12.58
N HIS A 124 -3.30 17.13 12.47
CA HIS A 124 -3.43 18.23 13.41
C HIS A 124 -4.57 18.05 14.42
N LYS A 125 -5.37 16.99 14.31
CA LYS A 125 -6.49 16.74 15.22
C LYS A 125 -5.95 16.33 16.60
N PRO A 126 -6.41 16.91 17.73
CA PRO A 126 -6.02 16.49 19.07
C PRO A 126 -6.23 14.99 19.29
N LEU A 127 -5.32 14.33 20.01
CA LEU A 127 -5.36 12.86 20.21
C LEU A 127 -6.68 12.41 20.86
N GLU A 128 -7.16 13.16 21.85
CA GLU A 128 -8.39 12.89 22.58
C GLU A 128 -9.65 13.02 21.70
N GLN A 129 -9.55 13.67 20.56
CA GLN A 129 -10.65 13.81 19.60
C GLN A 129 -10.63 12.76 18.49
N LEU A 130 -9.57 11.98 18.37
CA LEU A 130 -9.46 10.93 17.35
C LEU A 130 -10.60 9.88 17.43
N PRO A 131 -11.06 9.44 18.63
CA PRO A 131 -12.17 8.48 18.71
C PRO A 131 -13.47 9.00 18.09
N ALA A 132 -13.69 10.32 18.07
CA ALA A 132 -14.88 10.95 17.51
C ALA A 132 -14.75 11.30 16.01
N THR A 133 -13.71 10.82 15.34
CA THR A 133 -13.49 11.06 13.91
C THR A 133 -14.53 10.34 13.07
N THR A 134 -15.16 11.08 12.16
CA THR A 134 -16.11 10.51 11.19
C THR A 134 -15.40 10.00 9.94
N PRO A 135 -16.00 9.06 9.18
CA PRO A 135 -15.48 8.62 7.89
C PRO A 135 -15.22 9.77 6.91
N ALA A 136 -16.10 10.77 6.89
CA ALA A 136 -15.94 11.95 6.04
C ALA A 136 -14.68 12.73 6.38
N GLN A 137 -14.39 12.95 7.67
CA GLN A 137 -13.16 13.63 8.12
C GLN A 137 -11.89 12.84 7.78
N ALA A 138 -11.90 11.53 8.00
CA ALA A 138 -10.74 10.68 7.71
C ALA A 138 -10.43 10.58 6.20
N CYS A 139 -11.44 10.75 5.35
CA CYS A 139 -11.29 10.71 3.89
C CYS A 139 -10.84 12.04 3.25
N GLN A 140 -10.71 13.14 3.99
CA GLN A 140 -10.30 14.45 3.47
C GLN A 140 -8.76 14.57 3.41
N HIS A 141 -8.11 13.81 2.51
CA HIS A 141 -6.66 13.91 2.37
C HIS A 141 -6.23 15.31 1.86
N PRO A 142 -5.20 15.96 2.48
CA PRO A 142 -4.82 17.33 2.16
C PRO A 142 -4.27 17.52 0.74
N ASN A 143 -3.51 16.56 0.22
CA ASN A 143 -2.74 16.71 -1.02
C ASN A 143 -3.21 15.80 -2.16
N TRP A 144 -3.79 14.63 -1.85
CA TRP A 144 -4.14 13.61 -2.83
C TRP A 144 -5.65 13.39 -2.91
N ARG A 145 -6.16 13.24 -4.13
CA ARG A 145 -7.52 12.72 -4.36
C ARG A 145 -7.45 11.21 -4.51
N MET A 146 -7.87 10.49 -3.49
CA MET A 146 -7.74 9.03 -3.42
C MET A 146 -9.08 8.36 -3.10
N GLY A 147 -9.13 7.04 -3.28
CA GLY A 147 -10.24 6.23 -2.82
C GLY A 147 -10.41 6.28 -1.30
N ARG A 148 -11.61 5.92 -0.81
CA ARG A 148 -11.95 6.02 0.63
C ARG A 148 -11.05 5.13 1.50
N LYS A 149 -10.78 3.88 1.09
CA LYS A 149 -9.94 2.94 1.84
C LYS A 149 -8.54 3.50 2.07
N ILE A 150 -7.84 3.88 1.00
CA ILE A 150 -6.47 4.40 1.10
C ILE A 150 -6.40 5.75 1.83
N SER A 151 -7.47 6.57 1.81
CA SER A 151 -7.53 7.81 2.59
C SER A 151 -7.55 7.54 4.10
N VAL A 152 -8.31 6.52 4.54
CA VAL A 152 -8.31 6.08 5.94
C VAL A 152 -6.96 5.46 6.30
N ASP A 153 -6.37 4.63 5.43
CA ASP A 153 -5.03 4.07 5.64
C ASP A 153 -3.96 5.16 5.74
N SER A 154 -4.09 6.26 4.99
CA SER A 154 -3.23 7.43 5.14
C SER A 154 -3.43 8.12 6.49
N ALA A 155 -4.68 8.27 6.95
CA ALA A 155 -5.00 8.91 8.23
C ALA A 155 -4.51 8.10 9.45
N THR A 156 -4.46 6.76 9.36
CA THR A 156 -3.91 5.85 10.38
C THR A 156 -2.41 5.59 10.23
N LEU A 157 -1.78 6.03 9.13
CA LEU A 157 -0.46 5.62 8.65
C LEU A 157 -0.31 4.10 8.39
N MET A 158 -1.41 3.34 8.28
CA MET A 158 -1.31 1.96 7.80
C MET A 158 -0.85 1.90 6.35
N ASN A 159 -1.24 2.87 5.50
CA ASN A 159 -0.71 2.97 4.14
C ASN A 159 0.82 3.01 4.16
N LYS A 160 1.41 3.84 5.03
CA LYS A 160 2.87 3.91 5.19
C LYS A 160 3.44 2.63 5.81
N GLY A 161 2.69 1.97 6.71
CA GLY A 161 3.06 0.65 7.21
C GLY A 161 3.15 -0.40 6.10
N PHE A 162 2.19 -0.42 5.17
CA PHE A 162 2.25 -1.30 4.00
C PHE A 162 3.39 -0.95 3.05
N GLU A 163 3.71 0.32 2.92
CA GLU A 163 4.86 0.77 2.16
C GLU A 163 6.20 0.36 2.78
N VAL A 164 6.31 0.33 4.11
CA VAL A 164 7.47 -0.24 4.81
C VAL A 164 7.62 -1.73 4.46
N ILE A 165 6.51 -2.48 4.47
CA ILE A 165 6.51 -3.92 4.11
C ILE A 165 6.89 -4.11 2.63
N GLU A 166 6.33 -3.29 1.75
CA GLU A 166 6.66 -3.31 0.32
C GLU A 166 8.15 -3.02 0.08
N ALA A 167 8.70 -1.98 0.69
CA ALA A 167 10.11 -1.62 0.57
C ALA A 167 11.03 -2.73 1.10
N TYR A 168 10.68 -3.34 2.24
CA TYR A 168 11.42 -4.44 2.83
C TYR A 168 11.59 -5.60 1.84
N PHE A 169 10.52 -6.03 1.19
CA PHE A 169 10.59 -7.12 0.22
C PHE A 169 11.19 -6.70 -1.12
N LEU A 170 10.72 -5.58 -1.68
CA LEU A 170 11.10 -5.16 -3.02
C LEU A 170 12.58 -4.84 -3.16
N PHE A 171 13.15 -4.18 -2.14
CA PHE A 171 14.55 -3.74 -2.14
C PHE A 171 15.46 -4.62 -1.26
N GLY A 172 14.95 -5.70 -0.66
CA GLY A 172 15.73 -6.63 0.17
C GLY A 172 16.39 -5.96 1.38
N LEU A 173 15.69 -5.04 2.03
CA LEU A 173 16.19 -4.24 3.15
C LEU A 173 15.99 -4.94 4.49
N THR A 174 16.79 -4.55 5.50
CA THR A 174 16.49 -4.84 6.90
C THR A 174 15.54 -3.78 7.47
N LEU A 175 14.94 -4.05 8.62
CA LEU A 175 14.03 -3.08 9.25
C LEU A 175 14.75 -1.80 9.69
N GLU A 176 16.00 -1.92 10.08
CA GLU A 176 16.85 -0.81 10.52
C GLU A 176 17.24 0.11 9.35
N GLN A 177 17.16 -0.39 8.13
CA GLN A 177 17.42 0.37 6.91
C GLN A 177 16.19 1.13 6.39
N ILE A 178 15.04 1.02 7.04
CA ILE A 178 13.81 1.69 6.61
C ILE A 178 13.37 2.68 7.69
N GLU A 179 13.46 3.96 7.38
CA GLU A 179 13.01 5.06 8.24
C GLU A 179 11.75 5.70 7.65
N VAL A 180 10.86 6.22 8.51
CA VAL A 180 9.67 6.96 8.10
C VAL A 180 9.66 8.34 8.73
N VAL A 181 9.41 9.37 7.92
CA VAL A 181 9.27 10.75 8.38
C VAL A 181 7.99 11.38 7.85
N LEU A 182 7.41 12.32 8.61
CA LEU A 182 6.32 13.12 8.07
C LEU A 182 6.89 14.23 7.17
N HIS A 183 6.32 14.35 5.99
CA HIS A 183 6.56 15.41 5.02
C HIS A 183 5.21 15.96 4.53
N PRO A 184 4.68 16.98 5.21
CA PRO A 184 3.32 17.47 4.97
C PRO A 184 2.99 17.88 3.54
N GLN A 185 3.98 18.43 2.82
CA GLN A 185 3.81 18.93 1.47
C GLN A 185 3.72 17.83 0.42
N SER A 186 4.17 16.60 0.72
CA SER A 186 4.20 15.45 -0.21
C SER A 186 4.92 15.75 -1.53
N ILE A 187 5.97 16.56 -1.50
CA ILE A 187 6.79 16.94 -2.67
C ILE A 187 8.00 16.05 -2.80
N VAL A 188 8.70 15.78 -1.68
CA VAL A 188 9.70 14.74 -1.60
C VAL A 188 8.97 13.42 -1.41
N HIS A 189 9.06 12.53 -2.39
CA HIS A 189 8.35 11.25 -2.34
C HIS A 189 9.11 10.20 -1.53
N SER A 190 10.44 10.15 -1.64
CA SER A 190 11.33 9.36 -0.76
C SER A 190 12.76 9.83 -0.91
N LEU A 191 13.64 9.37 0.02
CA LEU A 191 15.06 9.64 0.00
C LEU A 191 15.84 8.33 0.17
N VAL A 192 17.05 8.32 -0.36
CA VAL A 192 18.03 7.22 -0.25
C VAL A 192 19.31 7.79 0.32
N GLU A 193 19.74 7.25 1.47
CA GLU A 193 21.03 7.58 2.09
C GLU A 193 22.05 6.53 1.72
N TYR A 194 23.19 6.95 1.23
CA TYR A 194 24.31 6.11 0.84
C TYR A 194 25.37 6.02 1.93
N LEU A 195 26.24 5.00 1.87
CA LEU A 195 27.31 4.77 2.85
C LEU A 195 28.35 5.91 2.94
N ASP A 196 28.46 6.72 1.89
CA ASP A 196 29.33 7.92 1.88
C ASP A 196 28.69 9.15 2.53
N GLY A 197 27.47 9.02 3.06
CA GLY A 197 26.69 10.10 3.65
C GLY A 197 25.88 10.93 2.64
N SER A 198 25.93 10.62 1.35
CA SER A 198 25.10 11.30 0.34
C SER A 198 23.65 10.94 0.53
N LEU A 199 22.75 11.94 0.42
CA LEU A 199 21.31 11.77 0.47
C LEU A 199 20.70 12.19 -0.87
N LEU A 200 20.13 11.24 -1.62
CA LEU A 200 19.40 11.50 -2.85
C LEU A 200 17.90 11.49 -2.59
N ALA A 201 17.18 12.42 -3.19
CA ALA A 201 15.73 12.53 -3.07
C ALA A 201 15.08 12.68 -4.45
N GLN A 202 13.97 12.02 -4.66
CA GLN A 202 13.13 12.29 -5.81
C GLN A 202 12.02 13.25 -5.39
N LEU A 203 11.90 14.35 -6.12
CA LEU A 203 10.88 15.37 -5.93
C LEU A 203 9.95 15.44 -7.14
N GLY A 204 8.68 15.71 -6.88
CA GLY A 204 7.68 15.93 -7.93
C GLY A 204 6.39 16.52 -7.37
N SER A 205 5.54 17.04 -8.26
CA SER A 205 4.16 17.35 -7.88
C SER A 205 3.45 16.06 -7.42
N PRO A 206 2.52 16.14 -6.44
CA PRO A 206 1.77 14.97 -5.98
C PRO A 206 0.76 14.52 -7.06
N ASP A 207 1.23 13.83 -8.06
CA ASP A 207 0.49 13.39 -9.24
C ASP A 207 0.98 12.02 -9.72
N MET A 208 0.07 11.03 -9.68
CA MET A 208 0.40 9.65 -10.07
C MET A 208 0.81 9.49 -11.53
N ARG A 209 0.52 10.46 -12.40
CA ARG A 209 1.01 10.43 -13.79
C ARG A 209 2.53 10.42 -13.89
N ILE A 210 3.23 10.96 -12.88
CA ILE A 210 4.71 10.97 -12.83
C ILE A 210 5.27 9.56 -12.66
N PRO A 211 4.98 8.82 -11.56
CA PRO A 211 5.48 7.47 -11.38
C PRO A 211 4.92 6.47 -12.40
N ILE A 212 3.67 6.66 -12.87
CA ILE A 212 3.09 5.81 -13.92
C ILE A 212 3.86 5.99 -15.24
N SER A 213 4.11 7.23 -15.68
CA SER A 213 4.87 7.47 -16.91
C SER A 213 6.32 7.02 -16.80
N HIS A 214 6.95 7.17 -15.63
CA HIS A 214 8.28 6.64 -15.38
C HIS A 214 8.30 5.11 -15.52
N ALA A 215 7.35 4.41 -14.89
CA ALA A 215 7.29 2.96 -14.96
C ALA A 215 7.00 2.44 -16.38
N LEU A 216 6.10 3.10 -17.12
CA LEU A 216 5.77 2.75 -18.51
C LEU A 216 6.91 3.01 -19.48
N GLY A 217 7.69 4.09 -19.27
CA GLY A 217 8.78 4.48 -20.14
C GLY A 217 10.12 3.83 -19.82
N PHE A 218 10.27 3.21 -18.65
CA PHE A 218 11.56 2.71 -18.17
C PHE A 218 12.24 1.76 -19.18
N PRO A 219 13.56 1.95 -19.45
CA PRO A 219 14.52 2.82 -18.74
C PRO A 219 14.47 4.31 -19.16
N GLU A 220 13.76 4.64 -20.21
CA GLU A 220 13.65 6.02 -20.70
C GLU A 220 12.66 6.85 -19.87
N ARG A 221 12.72 8.19 -20.04
CA ARG A 221 11.74 9.10 -19.47
C ARG A 221 10.81 9.63 -20.54
N ILE A 222 9.53 9.36 -20.42
CA ILE A 222 8.51 9.84 -21.35
C ILE A 222 7.79 11.06 -20.78
N SER A 223 7.35 11.95 -21.66
CA SER A 223 6.56 13.13 -21.29
C SER A 223 5.18 12.74 -20.76
N ASN A 224 4.66 13.52 -19.84
CA ASN A 224 3.30 13.38 -19.33
C ASN A 224 2.66 14.77 -19.12
N SER A 225 1.38 14.81 -18.77
CA SER A 225 0.60 16.04 -18.56
C SER A 225 0.56 16.51 -17.10
N ALA A 226 1.39 15.96 -16.21
CA ALA A 226 1.48 16.43 -14.82
C ALA A 226 2.12 17.82 -14.77
N ALA A 227 1.68 18.62 -13.79
CA ALA A 227 2.25 19.94 -13.60
C ALA A 227 3.72 19.84 -13.14
N THR A 228 4.59 20.63 -13.75
CA THR A 228 5.99 20.75 -13.32
C THR A 228 6.07 21.36 -11.92
N LEU A 229 6.94 20.81 -11.07
CA LEU A 229 7.21 21.34 -9.76
C LEU A 229 7.94 22.68 -9.85
N ASP A 230 7.37 23.71 -9.20
CA ASP A 230 7.97 25.04 -9.09
C ASP A 230 8.52 25.22 -7.65
N LEU A 231 9.83 25.06 -7.51
CA LEU A 231 10.49 25.16 -6.21
C LEU A 231 10.38 26.56 -5.58
N LEU A 232 10.29 27.62 -6.38
CA LEU A 232 10.13 28.98 -5.85
C LEU A 232 8.76 29.17 -5.20
N LYS A 233 7.71 28.52 -5.74
CA LYS A 233 6.37 28.53 -5.12
C LYS A 233 6.30 27.65 -3.88
N VAL A 234 7.03 26.53 -3.87
CA VAL A 234 7.12 25.63 -2.70
C VAL A 234 7.84 26.31 -1.56
N ALA A 235 8.93 27.00 -1.84
CA ALA A 235 9.79 27.76 -0.94
C ALA A 235 10.39 26.99 0.25
N ARG A 236 9.63 26.06 0.89
CA ARG A 236 10.04 25.34 2.10
C ARG A 236 9.58 23.88 2.06
N LEU A 237 10.41 22.97 2.56
CA LEU A 237 10.13 21.56 2.78
C LEU A 237 10.26 21.26 4.27
N ASP A 238 9.24 20.70 4.88
CA ASP A 238 9.22 20.36 6.30
C ASP A 238 9.32 18.85 6.49
N PHE A 239 10.14 18.43 7.47
CA PHE A 239 10.28 17.04 7.88
C PHE A 239 10.08 16.95 9.39
N LEU A 240 9.20 16.07 9.84
CA LEU A 240 8.81 15.93 11.24
C LEU A 240 8.92 14.47 11.67
N ALA A 241 9.21 14.25 12.95
CA ALA A 241 9.19 12.91 13.51
C ALA A 241 7.78 12.32 13.59
N ILE A 242 7.69 11.00 13.56
CA ILE A 242 6.44 10.26 13.75
C ILE A 242 6.04 10.27 15.24
N ASP A 243 4.79 10.59 15.52
CA ASP A 243 4.17 10.39 16.83
C ASP A 243 3.54 9.00 16.89
N GLU A 244 4.20 8.05 17.54
CA GLU A 244 3.77 6.65 17.65
C GLU A 244 2.39 6.50 18.35
N LYS A 245 2.05 7.41 19.27
CA LYS A 245 0.74 7.38 19.93
C LYS A 245 -0.39 7.73 18.98
N ARG A 246 -0.11 8.59 18.01
CA ARG A 246 -1.05 8.98 16.95
C ARG A 246 -1.19 7.91 15.88
N TYR A 247 -0.10 7.21 15.58
CA TYR A 247 -0.01 6.31 14.42
C TYR A 247 0.39 4.86 14.81
N PRO A 248 -0.37 4.19 15.70
CA PRO A 248 -0.03 2.84 16.14
C PRO A 248 -0.05 1.81 15.00
N CYS A 249 -0.79 2.06 13.91
CA CYS A 249 -0.81 1.17 12.75
C CYS A 249 0.55 1.04 12.06
N LEU A 250 1.38 2.10 12.07
CA LEU A 250 2.74 2.02 11.54
C LEU A 250 3.59 1.03 12.35
N SER A 251 3.52 1.11 13.69
CA SER A 251 4.22 0.18 14.58
C SER A 251 3.78 -1.27 14.38
N LEU A 252 2.49 -1.51 14.10
CA LEU A 252 1.97 -2.85 13.79
C LEU A 252 2.57 -3.44 12.51
N ALA A 253 2.84 -2.62 11.49
CA ALA A 253 3.50 -3.09 10.27
C ALA A 253 4.94 -3.55 10.54
N TYR A 254 5.71 -2.80 11.32
CA TYR A 254 7.04 -3.24 11.77
C TYR A 254 6.98 -4.50 12.62
N GLN A 255 5.97 -4.61 13.50
CA GLN A 255 5.75 -5.81 14.31
C GLN A 255 5.46 -7.03 13.43
N ALA A 256 4.57 -6.90 12.44
CA ALA A 256 4.25 -7.98 11.51
C ALA A 256 5.48 -8.48 10.73
N LEU A 257 6.36 -7.57 10.30
CA LEU A 257 7.63 -7.93 9.66
C LEU A 257 8.58 -8.67 10.62
N ARG A 258 8.66 -8.26 11.90
CA ARG A 258 9.47 -8.97 12.91
C ARG A 258 8.95 -10.36 13.21
N ILE A 259 7.62 -10.55 13.24
CA ILE A 259 7.00 -11.86 13.40
C ILE A 259 7.31 -12.74 12.17
N GLY A 260 7.27 -12.17 10.98
CA GLY A 260 7.52 -12.88 9.73
C GLY A 260 6.36 -13.80 9.30
N GLY A 261 6.65 -14.70 8.36
CA GLY A 261 5.66 -15.64 7.84
C GLY A 261 4.44 -14.93 7.24
N THR A 262 3.24 -15.39 7.61
CA THR A 262 1.95 -14.83 7.16
C THR A 262 1.47 -13.61 7.98
N ALA A 263 2.27 -13.09 8.92
CA ALA A 263 1.85 -11.98 9.77
C ALA A 263 1.46 -10.73 8.98
N THR A 264 2.16 -10.42 7.88
CA THR A 264 1.81 -9.29 7.00
C THR A 264 0.50 -9.54 6.23
N THR A 265 0.22 -10.78 5.85
CA THR A 265 -1.07 -11.20 5.25
C THR A 265 -2.22 -10.98 6.24
N ILE A 266 -2.04 -11.46 7.49
CA ILE A 266 -3.00 -11.33 8.58
C ILE A 266 -3.30 -9.85 8.85
N LEU A 267 -2.26 -9.02 8.94
CA LEU A 267 -2.40 -7.58 9.17
C LEU A 267 -3.17 -6.90 8.03
N ASN A 268 -2.86 -7.23 6.76
CA ASN A 268 -3.57 -6.68 5.62
C ASN A 268 -5.06 -7.05 5.64
N ALA A 269 -5.38 -8.32 5.86
CA ALA A 269 -6.75 -8.81 5.91
C ALA A 269 -7.56 -8.17 7.04
N ALA A 270 -6.97 -8.07 8.25
CA ALA A 270 -7.57 -7.39 9.39
C ALA A 270 -7.86 -5.93 9.09
N ASN A 271 -6.88 -5.22 8.51
CA ASN A 271 -7.02 -3.81 8.18
C ASN A 271 -8.09 -3.54 7.13
N GLU A 272 -8.22 -4.36 6.09
CA GLU A 272 -9.29 -4.20 5.11
C GLU A 272 -10.68 -4.31 5.75
N ILE A 273 -10.87 -5.26 6.69
CA ILE A 273 -12.13 -5.43 7.43
C ILE A 273 -12.35 -4.27 8.41
N ALA A 274 -11.31 -3.85 9.15
CA ALA A 274 -11.39 -2.76 10.10
C ALA A 274 -11.74 -1.43 9.42
N VAL A 275 -11.06 -1.10 8.33
CA VAL A 275 -11.31 0.12 7.55
C VAL A 275 -12.71 0.13 6.97
N GLN A 276 -13.18 -1.01 6.41
CA GLN A 276 -14.54 -1.10 5.89
C GLN A 276 -15.58 -0.93 7.01
N ALA A 277 -15.37 -1.55 8.17
CA ALA A 277 -16.26 -1.41 9.33
C ALA A 277 -16.31 0.04 9.85
N PHE A 278 -15.18 0.75 9.86
CA PHE A 278 -15.14 2.19 10.18
C PHE A 278 -15.90 3.01 9.14
N LEU A 279 -15.69 2.76 7.85
CA LEU A 279 -16.39 3.46 6.76
C LEU A 279 -17.90 3.25 6.78
N ASP A 280 -18.36 2.09 7.29
CA ASP A 280 -19.76 1.74 7.51
C ASP A 280 -20.31 2.30 8.85
N GLY A 281 -19.49 2.98 9.66
CA GLY A 281 -19.89 3.51 10.97
C GLY A 281 -20.09 2.45 12.07
N LYS A 282 -19.57 1.24 11.90
CA LYS A 282 -19.73 0.12 12.85
C LYS A 282 -18.72 0.18 14.01
N ILE A 283 -17.54 0.78 13.77
CA ILE A 283 -16.47 0.93 14.78
C ILE A 283 -15.96 2.37 14.77
N TYR A 284 -15.25 2.78 15.82
CA TYR A 284 -14.59 4.09 15.89
C TYR A 284 -13.26 4.09 15.13
N PHE A 285 -12.77 5.30 14.79
CA PHE A 285 -11.49 5.44 14.08
C PHE A 285 -10.32 4.79 14.82
N THR A 286 -10.25 4.96 16.13
CA THR A 286 -9.20 4.39 16.97
C THR A 286 -9.30 2.87 17.14
N ASP A 287 -10.45 2.29 16.84
CA ASP A 287 -10.63 0.85 16.94
C ASP A 287 -9.99 0.11 15.77
N ILE A 288 -9.68 0.80 14.66
CA ILE A 288 -8.96 0.21 13.53
C ILE A 288 -7.63 -0.39 13.99
N ALA A 289 -6.80 0.39 14.70
CA ALA A 289 -5.51 -0.09 15.18
C ALA A 289 -5.65 -1.22 16.22
N LYS A 290 -6.61 -1.10 17.13
CA LYS A 290 -6.86 -2.12 18.17
C LYS A 290 -7.30 -3.44 17.55
N LEU A 291 -8.27 -3.39 16.61
CA LEU A 291 -8.74 -4.60 15.93
C LEU A 291 -7.61 -5.27 15.13
N ASN A 292 -6.78 -4.48 14.43
CA ASN A 292 -5.62 -5.00 13.73
C ASN A 292 -4.64 -5.71 14.68
N GLN A 293 -4.38 -5.12 15.84
CA GLN A 293 -3.53 -5.70 16.87
C GLN A 293 -4.13 -7.00 17.41
N ASP A 294 -5.41 -6.98 17.83
CA ASP A 294 -6.09 -8.14 18.41
C ASP A 294 -6.14 -9.34 17.46
N VAL A 295 -6.35 -9.08 16.15
CA VAL A 295 -6.33 -10.14 15.13
C VAL A 295 -4.93 -10.69 14.94
N LEU A 296 -3.91 -9.82 14.88
CA LEU A 296 -2.51 -10.22 14.74
C LEU A 296 -2.01 -11.04 15.93
N GLU A 297 -2.44 -10.73 17.14
CA GLU A 297 -2.10 -11.49 18.35
C GLU A 297 -2.84 -12.83 18.42
N LYS A 298 -4.07 -12.91 17.89
CA LYS A 298 -4.92 -14.11 17.97
C LYS A 298 -4.51 -15.20 16.98
N ILE A 299 -3.97 -14.85 15.83
CA ILE A 299 -3.62 -15.81 14.78
C ILE A 299 -2.11 -16.08 14.82
N HIS A 300 -1.77 -17.34 14.94
CA HIS A 300 -0.37 -17.76 14.87
C HIS A 300 0.12 -17.68 13.41
N SER A 301 1.15 -16.86 13.17
CA SER A 301 1.77 -16.74 11.85
C SER A 301 2.44 -18.05 11.44
N ARG A 302 2.27 -18.44 10.18
CA ARG A 302 2.85 -19.65 9.58
C ARG A 302 3.94 -19.28 8.56
N PRO A 303 4.98 -20.12 8.36
CA PRO A 303 5.93 -19.92 7.27
C PRO A 303 5.23 -19.88 5.90
N VAL A 304 5.61 -18.95 5.04
CA VAL A 304 5.08 -18.83 3.68
C VAL A 304 5.79 -19.83 2.77
N SER A 305 5.23 -21.04 2.64
CA SER A 305 5.77 -22.08 1.76
C SER A 305 5.02 -22.19 0.43
N ASN A 306 3.80 -21.72 0.36
CA ASN A 306 2.97 -21.74 -0.84
C ASN A 306 1.81 -20.75 -0.75
N LEU A 307 1.12 -20.56 -1.87
CA LEU A 307 0.01 -19.63 -1.99
C LEU A 307 -1.21 -20.02 -1.13
N SER A 308 -1.49 -21.32 -0.95
CA SER A 308 -2.66 -21.78 -0.19
C SER A 308 -2.61 -21.29 1.25
N ILE A 309 -1.43 -21.33 1.90
CA ILE A 309 -1.24 -20.85 3.27
C ILE A 309 -1.58 -19.36 3.39
N ILE A 310 -1.16 -18.56 2.40
CA ILE A 310 -1.47 -17.12 2.36
C ILE A 310 -2.98 -16.90 2.28
N LEU A 311 -3.68 -17.60 1.37
CA LEU A 311 -5.11 -17.45 1.17
C LEU A 311 -5.93 -17.97 2.37
N GLU A 312 -5.48 -19.05 3.01
CA GLU A 312 -6.10 -19.57 4.23
C GLU A 312 -6.00 -18.58 5.38
N ASP A 313 -4.80 -18.00 5.62
CA ASP A 313 -4.59 -17.05 6.71
C ASP A 313 -5.28 -15.70 6.42
N ASP A 314 -5.34 -15.25 5.17
CA ASP A 314 -6.16 -14.10 4.77
C ASP A 314 -7.64 -14.34 5.10
N SER A 315 -8.19 -15.49 4.71
CA SER A 315 -9.59 -15.84 4.99
C SER A 315 -9.86 -15.92 6.48
N LEU A 316 -9.00 -16.62 7.24
CA LEU A 316 -9.12 -16.75 8.69
C LEU A 316 -9.07 -15.39 9.39
N ALA A 317 -8.14 -14.51 8.98
CA ALA A 317 -8.01 -13.19 9.57
C ALA A 317 -9.27 -12.33 9.32
N ARG A 318 -9.84 -12.41 8.11
CA ARG A 318 -11.12 -11.74 7.79
C ARG A 318 -12.28 -12.25 8.62
N GLU A 319 -12.40 -13.56 8.83
CA GLU A 319 -13.45 -14.17 9.66
C GLU A 319 -13.32 -13.72 11.12
N ILE A 320 -12.12 -13.81 11.68
CA ILE A 320 -11.85 -13.43 13.07
C ILE A 320 -12.09 -11.93 13.27
N ALA A 321 -11.64 -11.06 12.35
CA ALA A 321 -11.90 -9.64 12.43
C ALA A 321 -13.41 -9.31 12.45
N LYS A 322 -14.20 -9.95 11.58
CA LYS A 322 -15.66 -9.79 11.55
C LYS A 322 -16.32 -10.25 12.86
N GLU A 323 -15.89 -11.40 13.41
CA GLU A 323 -16.40 -11.88 14.70
C GLU A 323 -16.09 -10.91 15.85
N MET A 324 -14.86 -10.38 15.89
CA MET A 324 -14.45 -9.42 16.91
C MET A 324 -15.27 -8.12 16.84
N ILE A 325 -15.53 -7.63 15.63
CA ILE A 325 -16.38 -6.44 15.42
C ILE A 325 -17.75 -6.68 16.06
N LEU A 326 -18.38 -7.82 15.80
CA LEU A 326 -19.71 -8.14 16.34
C LEU A 326 -19.71 -8.28 17.87
N LYS A 327 -18.64 -8.85 18.45
CA LYS A 327 -18.58 -9.17 19.89
C LYS A 327 -18.10 -7.99 20.75
N HIS A 328 -17.14 -7.19 20.28
CA HIS A 328 -16.37 -6.28 21.13
C HIS A 328 -16.31 -4.84 20.65
N TYR A 329 -16.50 -4.61 19.34
CA TYR A 329 -16.27 -3.29 18.71
C TYR A 329 -17.56 -2.64 18.23
N SER A 330 -18.74 -3.29 18.30
CA SER A 330 -19.97 -2.69 17.80
C SER A 330 -20.25 -1.37 18.53
N ALA A 331 -20.10 -0.27 17.81
CA ALA A 331 -20.64 1.01 18.24
C ALA A 331 -22.16 0.82 18.28
N SER A 332 -22.75 0.75 19.48
CA SER A 332 -24.21 0.68 19.58
C SER A 332 -24.79 1.90 18.85
N GLU A 333 -25.67 1.68 17.89
CA GLU A 333 -26.35 2.73 17.11
C GLU A 333 -26.90 3.87 17.98
N THR A 334 -27.23 3.56 19.23
CA THR A 334 -27.70 4.50 20.26
C THR A 334 -26.64 5.49 20.74
N LYS A 335 -25.33 5.24 20.56
CA LYS A 335 -24.26 6.14 21.04
C LYS A 335 -23.79 7.13 19.98
N ILE A 336 -23.94 6.81 18.69
CA ILE A 336 -23.56 7.72 17.59
C ILE A 336 -24.59 8.83 17.46
N VAL A 337 -25.89 8.53 17.54
CA VAL A 337 -26.99 9.51 17.43
C VAL A 337 -27.03 10.48 18.63
N ARG A 338 -26.62 10.04 19.84
CA ARG A 338 -26.61 10.94 21.02
C ARG A 338 -25.45 11.96 21.04
N ARG A 339 -24.41 11.81 20.21
CA ARG A 339 -23.30 12.77 20.15
C ARG A 339 -23.49 13.87 19.11
N GLU A 340 -24.34 13.69 18.11
CA GLU A 340 -24.74 14.77 17.21
C GLU A 340 -25.72 15.75 17.86
N SER A 341 -26.47 15.32 18.91
CA SER A 341 -27.43 16.17 19.63
C SER A 341 -26.86 16.95 20.81
N VAL A 342 -25.56 16.87 21.10
CA VAL A 342 -24.90 17.61 22.21
C VAL A 342 -24.02 18.76 21.71
N ILE A 343 -23.96 18.99 20.40
CA ILE A 343 -23.21 20.11 19.76
C ILE A 343 -24.19 21.11 19.11
N HIS A 344 -25.27 21.38 19.78
CA HIS A 344 -26.13 22.53 19.47
C HIS A 344 -26.26 23.44 20.71
#